data_20d73014874b2dcd8cc072d5a17f7ffc
#
_entry.id   20d73014874b2dcd8cc072d5a17f7ffc
#
_cell.length_a   1.000
_cell.length_b   1.000
_cell.length_c   1.000
_cell.angle_alpha   90.00
_cell.angle_beta   90.00
_cell.angle_gamma   90.00
#
_symmetry.space_group_name_H-M   'P 1'
#
loop_
_entity.id
_entity.type
_entity.pdbx_description
1 polymer ?
#
loop_
_entity_poly.entity_id
_entity_poly.type
_entity_poly.pdbx_seq_one_letter_code
_entity_poly.pdbx_strand_id
1 'polypeptide(L)'
;MKRMVIVLLSLLLLCGCTAHSEPSQQVTAEEKIESPCYVALTFDDGPSAKYTPPLLDGLKERGVHATFFLIGSLTEENEELVRRMKAEGHQIGNHSYDHAKLTEMTCATALADIARGDEALRQILGEDDYWVRPPYGFIGEEICCAVSTPLISWSVDTLDWKTKNVGKILDIVYRDYADGAIILMHDQYSSTVEAALQAIDHLQAQGVKFVTVRELFACKGVVPACGKLYRMAK
;
A
#
# COMPACT_ATOMS: atom_id res chain seq x y z
N MET A 1 -104.39 25.61 31.19
CA MET A 1 -104.32 24.25 30.63
C MET A 1 -103.23 24.23 29.55
N LYS A 2 -102.03 23.82 29.83
CA LYS A 2 -100.99 23.62 28.84
C LYS A 2 -100.28 22.31 29.19
N ARG A 3 -100.42 21.36 28.29
CA ARG A 3 -99.77 20.05 28.41
C ARG A 3 -98.28 20.18 28.11
N MET A 4 -97.43 19.70 29.03
CA MET A 4 -96.00 19.67 28.90
C MET A 4 -95.62 18.29 28.34
N VAL A 5 -94.97 18.28 27.19
CA VAL A 5 -94.48 17.08 26.56
C VAL A 5 -93.02 16.97 26.94
N ILE A 6 -92.68 15.92 27.65
CA ILE A 6 -91.28 15.58 27.99
C ILE A 6 -90.68 14.75 26.85
N VAL A 7 -89.64 15.28 26.18
CA VAL A 7 -88.85 14.55 25.20
C VAL A 7 -87.63 13.99 25.91
N LEU A 8 -87.55 12.68 26.03
CA LEU A 8 -86.35 11.99 26.48
C LEU A 8 -85.31 11.95 25.34
N LEU A 9 -84.19 12.59 25.56
CA LEU A 9 -83.03 12.55 24.66
C LEU A 9 -82.06 11.45 25.14
N SER A 10 -82.07 10.33 24.42
CA SER A 10 -81.11 9.24 24.65
C SER A 10 -79.76 9.62 24.07
N LEU A 11 -78.73 9.77 24.93
CA LEU A 11 -77.38 10.06 24.59
C LEU A 11 -76.61 8.76 24.25
N LEU A 12 -76.34 8.50 22.96
CA LEU A 12 -75.47 7.44 22.50
C LEU A 12 -74.03 7.90 22.64
N LEU A 13 -73.30 7.31 23.57
CA LEU A 13 -71.87 7.45 23.67
C LEU A 13 -71.20 6.57 22.58
N LEU A 14 -70.74 7.20 21.51
CA LEU A 14 -69.82 6.59 20.56
C LEU A 14 -68.37 6.64 21.13
N CYS A 15 -67.91 5.48 21.55
CA CYS A 15 -66.45 5.29 21.96
C CYS A 15 -65.61 5.23 20.68
N GLY A 16 -65.02 6.35 20.31
CA GLY A 16 -64.05 6.42 19.19
C GLY A 16 -62.71 5.93 19.65
N CYS A 17 -62.34 4.74 19.25
CA CYS A 17 -60.92 4.28 19.32
C CYS A 17 -60.09 5.05 18.30
N THR A 18 -59.37 6.07 18.75
CA THR A 18 -58.31 6.67 17.95
C THR A 18 -57.11 5.74 17.98
N ALA A 19 -56.85 5.02 16.90
CA ALA A 19 -55.60 4.31 16.69
C ALA A 19 -54.49 5.36 16.53
N HIS A 20 -53.61 5.47 17.55
CA HIS A 20 -52.38 6.19 17.41
C HIS A 20 -51.45 5.33 16.53
N SER A 21 -51.28 5.74 15.27
CA SER A 21 -50.21 5.26 14.44
C SER A 21 -48.92 5.92 14.95
N GLU A 22 -48.08 5.15 15.63
CA GLU A 22 -46.69 5.57 15.90
C GLU A 22 -45.99 5.81 14.57
N PRO A 23 -45.20 6.90 14.43
CA PRO A 23 -44.35 7.10 13.26
C PRO A 23 -43.31 5.98 13.24
N SER A 24 -43.36 5.12 12.21
CA SER A 24 -42.33 4.17 11.93
C SER A 24 -41.00 4.95 11.77
N GLN A 25 -40.09 4.77 12.72
CA GLN A 25 -38.73 5.20 12.57
C GLN A 25 -38.16 4.45 11.35
N GLN A 26 -38.02 5.18 10.25
CA GLN A 26 -37.14 4.77 9.17
C GLN A 26 -35.71 4.69 9.76
N VAL A 27 -35.28 3.47 10.07
CA VAL A 27 -33.89 3.16 10.28
C VAL A 27 -33.22 3.42 8.94
N THR A 28 -32.65 4.61 8.79
CA THR A 28 -31.71 4.87 7.71
C THR A 28 -30.57 3.87 7.89
N ALA A 29 -30.46 2.93 6.95
CA ALA A 29 -29.28 2.07 6.88
C ALA A 29 -28.07 3.03 6.82
N GLU A 30 -27.29 3.07 7.89
CA GLU A 30 -25.97 3.69 7.85
C GLU A 30 -25.21 2.96 6.73
N GLU A 31 -24.98 3.66 5.63
CA GLU A 31 -24.08 3.21 4.58
C GLU A 31 -22.75 2.92 5.26
N LYS A 32 -22.44 1.64 5.41
CA LYS A 32 -21.16 1.18 5.95
C LYS A 32 -20.11 1.68 4.98
N ILE A 33 -19.47 2.81 5.30
CA ILE A 33 -18.33 3.32 4.54
C ILE A 33 -17.27 2.24 4.67
N GLU A 34 -17.17 1.38 3.65
CA GLU A 34 -16.08 0.42 3.59
C GLU A 34 -14.78 1.23 3.54
N SER A 35 -13.88 0.96 4.48
CA SER A 35 -12.57 1.59 4.51
C SER A 35 -11.88 1.29 3.18
N PRO A 36 -11.27 2.31 2.53
CA PRO A 36 -10.61 2.08 1.25
C PRO A 36 -9.51 1.03 1.38
N CYS A 37 -9.40 0.16 0.37
CA CYS A 37 -8.32 -0.80 0.26
C CYS A 37 -7.04 -0.07 -0.15
N TYR A 38 -6.00 -0.15 0.69
CA TYR A 38 -4.69 0.44 0.43
C TYR A 38 -3.67 -0.65 0.11
N VAL A 39 -2.89 -0.45 -0.95
CA VAL A 39 -1.79 -1.35 -1.33
C VAL A 39 -0.54 -0.54 -1.68
N ALA A 40 0.65 -1.12 -1.47
CA ALA A 40 1.91 -0.54 -1.92
C ALA A 40 2.48 -1.36 -3.07
N LEU A 41 2.71 -0.68 -4.22
CA LEU A 41 3.57 -1.22 -5.27
C LEU A 41 5.02 -0.93 -4.91
N THR A 42 5.86 -1.94 -5.01
CA THR A 42 7.29 -1.82 -4.71
C THR A 42 8.12 -2.42 -5.82
N PHE A 43 9.22 -1.74 -6.13
CA PHE A 43 10.15 -2.14 -7.19
C PHE A 43 11.54 -2.31 -6.62
N ASP A 44 12.13 -3.49 -6.82
CA ASP A 44 13.45 -3.86 -6.36
C ASP A 44 14.46 -3.84 -7.51
N ASP A 45 15.75 -3.88 -7.16
CA ASP A 45 16.92 -4.03 -8.05
C ASP A 45 17.19 -2.84 -8.99
N GLY A 46 16.43 -1.76 -8.88
CA GLY A 46 16.67 -0.52 -9.63
C GLY A 46 17.83 0.32 -9.06
N PRO A 47 18.12 1.46 -9.70
CA PRO A 47 17.43 2.00 -10.87
C PRO A 47 17.86 1.36 -12.19
N SER A 48 16.94 1.26 -13.13
CA SER A 48 17.22 0.82 -14.50
C SER A 48 17.13 2.01 -15.46
N ALA A 49 18.24 2.42 -16.06
CA ALA A 49 18.26 3.52 -17.02
C ALA A 49 17.27 3.33 -18.19
N LYS A 50 16.92 2.08 -18.51
CA LYS A 50 16.03 1.75 -19.62
C LYS A 50 14.56 1.67 -19.25
N TYR A 51 14.24 1.09 -18.07
CA TYR A 51 12.86 0.71 -17.73
C TYR A 51 12.25 1.58 -16.63
N THR A 52 13.08 2.14 -15.74
CA THR A 52 12.57 3.03 -14.70
C THR A 52 11.97 4.34 -15.26
N PRO A 53 12.56 5.02 -16.29
CA PRO A 53 11.94 6.24 -16.82
C PRO A 53 10.50 6.05 -17.33
N PRO A 54 10.19 5.07 -18.21
CA PRO A 54 8.80 4.86 -18.65
C PRO A 54 7.88 4.40 -17.52
N LEU A 55 8.39 3.72 -16.50
CA LEU A 55 7.60 3.39 -15.31
C LEU A 55 7.19 4.65 -14.55
N LEU A 56 8.14 5.58 -14.29
CA LEU A 56 7.87 6.85 -13.62
C LEU A 56 6.87 7.71 -14.40
N ASP A 57 7.02 7.79 -15.73
CA ASP A 57 6.06 8.50 -16.58
C ASP A 57 4.64 7.95 -16.39
N GLY A 58 4.49 6.62 -16.45
CA GLY A 58 3.20 5.96 -16.29
C GLY A 58 2.61 6.06 -14.88
N LEU A 59 3.44 6.05 -13.83
CA LEU A 59 3.00 6.29 -12.45
C LEU A 59 2.49 7.73 -12.27
N LYS A 60 3.22 8.70 -12.83
CA LYS A 60 2.87 10.11 -12.78
C LYS A 60 1.54 10.40 -13.50
N GLU A 61 1.34 9.83 -14.69
CA GLU A 61 0.08 9.96 -15.46
C GLU A 61 -1.14 9.47 -14.65
N ARG A 62 -0.95 8.48 -13.78
CA ARG A 62 -1.99 7.87 -12.94
C ARG A 62 -2.10 8.50 -11.55
N GLY A 63 -1.22 9.44 -11.21
CA GLY A 63 -1.16 10.06 -9.89
C GLY A 63 -0.84 9.05 -8.78
N VAL A 64 0.03 8.06 -9.06
CA VAL A 64 0.38 6.98 -8.15
C VAL A 64 1.82 7.14 -7.65
N HIS A 65 2.00 7.04 -6.34
CA HIS A 65 3.31 6.91 -5.72
C HIS A 65 3.62 5.43 -5.42
N ALA A 66 4.88 5.07 -5.58
CA ALA A 66 5.40 3.73 -5.32
C ALA A 66 6.61 3.78 -4.39
N THR A 67 7.13 2.62 -4.00
CA THR A 67 8.39 2.53 -3.25
C THR A 67 9.42 1.79 -4.08
N PHE A 68 10.61 2.38 -4.20
CA PHE A 68 11.75 1.80 -4.91
C PHE A 68 12.82 1.41 -3.91
N PHE A 69 13.17 0.12 -3.85
CA PHE A 69 14.30 -0.38 -3.06
C PHE A 69 15.50 -0.52 -3.99
N LEU A 70 16.42 0.45 -3.87
CA LEU A 70 17.51 0.62 -4.82
C LEU A 70 18.78 -0.10 -4.36
N ILE A 71 19.48 -0.72 -5.30
CA ILE A 71 20.83 -1.26 -5.09
C ILE A 71 21.81 -0.09 -5.08
N GLY A 72 22.52 0.09 -3.97
CA GLY A 72 23.40 1.24 -3.76
C GLY A 72 24.45 1.41 -4.86
N SER A 73 25.06 0.32 -5.33
CA SER A 73 26.10 0.36 -6.38
C SER A 73 25.59 0.84 -7.75
N LEU A 74 24.25 0.85 -7.97
CA LEU A 74 23.66 1.33 -9.23
C LEU A 74 23.24 2.80 -9.17
N THR A 75 23.28 3.43 -8.00
CA THR A 75 22.70 4.77 -7.81
C THR A 75 23.56 5.88 -8.37
N GLU A 76 24.90 5.78 -8.28
CA GLU A 76 25.83 6.82 -8.72
C GLU A 76 25.71 7.10 -10.23
N GLU A 77 25.70 6.04 -11.04
CA GLU A 77 25.56 6.18 -12.50
C GLU A 77 24.15 6.63 -12.93
N ASN A 78 23.18 6.60 -12.02
CA ASN A 78 21.76 6.92 -12.25
C ASN A 78 21.26 8.03 -11.31
N GLU A 79 22.12 8.91 -10.84
CA GLU A 79 21.81 9.94 -9.83
C GLU A 79 20.58 10.79 -10.22
N GLU A 80 20.52 11.26 -11.45
CA GLU A 80 19.39 12.08 -11.92
C GLU A 80 18.06 11.32 -11.83
N LEU A 81 18.08 10.01 -12.11
CA LEU A 81 16.90 9.16 -12.04
C LEU A 81 16.45 8.93 -10.58
N VAL A 82 17.41 8.74 -9.67
CA VAL A 82 17.14 8.62 -8.23
C VAL A 82 16.56 9.93 -7.68
N ARG A 83 17.11 11.09 -8.08
CA ARG A 83 16.55 12.42 -7.72
C ARG A 83 15.15 12.60 -8.28
N ARG A 84 14.90 12.15 -9.52
CA ARG A 84 13.59 12.21 -10.16
C ARG A 84 12.55 11.40 -9.38
N MET A 85 12.86 10.16 -8.99
CA MET A 85 11.98 9.33 -8.17
C MET A 85 11.53 10.06 -6.91
N LYS A 86 12.49 10.64 -6.17
CA LYS A 86 12.19 11.40 -4.93
C LYS A 86 11.36 12.64 -5.20
N ALA A 87 11.69 13.40 -6.25
CA ALA A 87 10.99 14.62 -6.62
C ALA A 87 9.53 14.37 -7.07
N GLU A 88 9.25 13.20 -7.65
CA GLU A 88 7.91 12.78 -8.05
C GLU A 88 7.11 12.12 -6.91
N GLY A 89 7.63 12.15 -5.66
CA GLY A 89 6.89 11.73 -4.46
C GLY A 89 7.02 10.24 -4.13
N HIS A 90 7.88 9.50 -4.83
CA HIS A 90 8.12 8.09 -4.51
C HIS A 90 8.95 7.94 -3.24
N GLN A 91 8.71 6.87 -2.50
CA GLN A 91 9.58 6.48 -1.40
C GLN A 91 10.81 5.75 -1.94
N ILE A 92 11.99 6.14 -1.43
CA ILE A 92 13.23 5.43 -1.70
C ILE A 92 13.57 4.59 -0.48
N GLY A 93 13.92 3.33 -0.70
CA GLY A 93 14.42 2.39 0.27
C GLY A 93 15.77 1.83 -0.15
N ASN A 94 16.45 1.18 0.77
CA ASN A 94 17.76 0.58 0.59
C ASN A 94 17.64 -0.93 0.33
N HIS A 95 18.22 -1.39 -0.78
CA HIS A 95 18.30 -2.82 -1.15
C HIS A 95 19.71 -3.39 -1.03
N SER A 96 20.44 -2.95 0.01
CA SER A 96 21.89 -3.16 0.21
C SER A 96 22.76 -2.48 -0.87
N TYR A 97 24.07 -2.58 -0.75
CA TYR A 97 24.95 -1.96 -1.74
C TYR A 97 25.26 -2.86 -2.93
N ASP A 98 25.61 -4.13 -2.67
CA ASP A 98 26.04 -5.08 -3.70
C ASP A 98 24.98 -6.14 -4.06
N HIS A 99 23.77 -6.06 -3.48
CA HIS A 99 22.71 -7.07 -3.62
C HIS A 99 23.16 -8.48 -3.19
N ALA A 100 24.07 -8.55 -2.22
CA ALA A 100 24.58 -9.81 -1.73
C ALA A 100 23.55 -10.53 -0.85
N LYS A 101 23.64 -11.87 -0.79
CA LYS A 101 22.78 -12.66 0.08
C LYS A 101 23.22 -12.53 1.53
N LEU A 102 22.56 -11.62 2.28
CA LEU A 102 22.96 -11.23 3.64
C LEU A 102 23.07 -12.43 4.60
N THR A 103 22.28 -13.49 4.40
CA THR A 103 22.33 -14.72 5.23
C THR A 103 23.61 -15.56 5.00
N GLU A 104 24.38 -15.30 3.97
CA GLU A 104 25.67 -15.97 3.70
C GLU A 104 26.87 -15.12 4.17
N MET A 105 26.61 -13.94 4.76
CA MET A 105 27.60 -13.02 5.29
C MET A 105 27.72 -13.10 6.82
N THR A 106 28.82 -12.62 7.37
CA THR A 106 28.86 -12.33 8.82
C THR A 106 27.96 -11.14 9.13
N CYS A 107 27.47 -11.03 10.37
CA CYS A 107 26.64 -9.89 10.78
C CYS A 107 27.34 -8.55 10.48
N ALA A 108 28.64 -8.43 10.80
CA ALA A 108 29.40 -7.20 10.56
C ALA A 108 29.52 -6.84 9.06
N THR A 109 29.75 -7.81 8.18
CA THR A 109 29.84 -7.57 6.74
C THR A 109 28.49 -7.25 6.11
N ALA A 110 27.42 -7.90 6.56
CA ALA A 110 26.07 -7.59 6.11
C ALA A 110 25.62 -6.18 6.51
N LEU A 111 25.90 -5.79 7.77
CA LEU A 111 25.60 -4.43 8.23
C LEU A 111 26.43 -3.37 7.50
N ALA A 112 27.70 -3.67 7.19
CA ALA A 112 28.55 -2.78 6.39
C ALA A 112 28.02 -2.60 4.96
N ASP A 113 27.49 -3.65 4.34
CA ASP A 113 26.89 -3.58 3.01
C ASP A 113 25.58 -2.76 3.01
N ILE A 114 24.73 -2.95 4.00
CA ILE A 114 23.53 -2.11 4.20
C ILE A 114 23.93 -0.64 4.42
N ALA A 115 24.92 -0.38 5.28
CA ALA A 115 25.36 0.99 5.56
C ALA A 115 25.98 1.68 4.32
N ARG A 116 26.66 0.94 3.45
CA ARG A 116 27.14 1.48 2.16
C ARG A 116 25.99 1.86 1.23
N GLY A 117 24.92 1.07 1.21
CA GLY A 117 23.69 1.41 0.47
C GLY A 117 23.04 2.69 1.00
N ASP A 118 22.93 2.84 2.31
CA ASP A 118 22.43 4.08 2.94
C ASP A 118 23.29 5.28 2.58
N GLU A 119 24.61 5.14 2.63
CA GLU A 119 25.53 6.21 2.29
C GLU A 119 25.42 6.64 0.82
N ALA A 120 25.29 5.67 -0.10
CA ALA A 120 25.10 5.96 -1.52
C ALA A 120 23.81 6.77 -1.76
N LEU A 121 22.71 6.40 -1.10
CA LEU A 121 21.45 7.14 -1.17
C LEU A 121 21.56 8.52 -0.53
N ARG A 122 22.25 8.62 0.62
CA ARG A 122 22.42 9.87 1.36
C ARG A 122 23.25 10.90 0.58
N GLN A 123 24.25 10.48 -0.17
CA GLN A 123 25.04 11.36 -1.03
C GLN A 123 24.18 12.01 -2.13
N ILE A 124 23.17 11.32 -2.62
CA ILE A 124 22.32 11.81 -3.71
C ILE A 124 21.13 12.62 -3.16
N LEU A 125 20.47 12.12 -2.12
CA LEU A 125 19.15 12.60 -1.66
C LEU A 125 19.20 13.34 -0.32
N GLY A 126 20.35 13.30 0.39
CA GLY A 126 20.49 13.81 1.75
C GLY A 126 20.03 12.82 2.81
N GLU A 127 19.93 13.30 4.06
CA GLU A 127 19.53 12.48 5.19
C GLU A 127 18.04 12.11 5.09
N ASP A 128 17.77 10.83 5.22
CA ASP A 128 16.43 10.25 5.35
C ASP A 128 16.54 8.92 6.11
N ASP A 129 15.43 8.40 6.54
CA ASP A 129 15.29 7.07 7.12
C ASP A 129 14.98 6.08 5.99
N TYR A 130 16.03 5.58 5.33
CA TYR A 130 15.91 4.64 4.21
C TYR A 130 15.57 3.24 4.74
N TRP A 131 14.30 2.86 4.67
CA TRP A 131 13.89 1.52 5.10
C TRP A 131 14.53 0.46 4.23
N VAL A 132 14.96 -0.64 4.87
CA VAL A 132 15.73 -1.68 4.21
C VAL A 132 14.83 -2.80 3.73
N ARG A 133 15.00 -3.21 2.49
CA ARG A 133 14.52 -4.52 2.01
C ARG A 133 15.73 -5.42 1.81
N PRO A 134 15.81 -6.54 2.57
CA PRO A 134 16.91 -7.48 2.39
C PRO A 134 16.84 -8.13 1.00
N PRO A 135 17.97 -8.24 0.26
CA PRO A 135 18.03 -9.01 -0.97
C PRO A 135 17.45 -10.42 -0.80
N TYR A 136 16.71 -10.88 -1.80
CA TYR A 136 16.00 -12.17 -1.80
C TYR A 136 14.93 -12.32 -0.70
N GLY A 137 14.65 -11.28 0.08
CA GLY A 137 13.72 -11.31 1.21
C GLY A 137 14.24 -12.08 2.45
N PHE A 138 15.54 -12.43 2.49
CA PHE A 138 16.12 -13.20 3.57
C PHE A 138 17.10 -12.37 4.41
N ILE A 139 16.92 -12.44 5.71
CA ILE A 139 17.83 -11.81 6.68
C ILE A 139 17.91 -12.68 7.94
N GLY A 140 19.12 -12.84 8.48
CA GLY A 140 19.32 -13.52 9.75
C GLY A 140 18.82 -12.70 10.93
N GLU A 141 18.39 -13.35 12.01
CA GLU A 141 17.84 -12.69 13.20
C GLU A 141 18.83 -11.70 13.81
N GLU A 142 20.10 -12.09 13.91
CA GLU A 142 21.18 -11.24 14.45
C GLU A 142 21.36 -9.94 13.63
N ILE A 143 21.33 -10.05 12.29
CA ILE A 143 21.42 -8.89 11.40
C ILE A 143 20.15 -8.05 11.52
N CYS A 144 18.98 -8.71 11.56
CA CYS A 144 17.69 -8.07 11.68
C CYS A 144 17.63 -7.15 12.90
N CYS A 145 18.02 -7.67 14.08
CA CYS A 145 18.01 -6.90 15.34
C CYS A 145 18.99 -5.73 15.36
N ALA A 146 20.04 -5.74 14.53
CA ALA A 146 21.05 -4.72 14.48
C ALA A 146 20.77 -3.58 13.48
N VAL A 147 19.77 -3.75 12.59
CA VAL A 147 19.37 -2.71 11.65
C VAL A 147 18.52 -1.66 12.35
N SER A 148 18.89 -0.39 12.18
CA SER A 148 18.26 0.76 12.88
C SER A 148 16.98 1.27 12.21
N THR A 149 16.53 0.62 11.13
CA THR A 149 15.31 0.98 10.39
C THR A 149 14.33 -0.20 10.35
N PRO A 150 13.06 0.03 10.01
CA PRO A 150 12.14 -1.05 9.66
C PRO A 150 12.65 -1.84 8.45
N LEU A 151 12.42 -3.15 8.49
CA LEU A 151 12.75 -4.07 7.41
C LEU A 151 11.48 -4.44 6.67
N ILE A 152 11.52 -4.34 5.34
CA ILE A 152 10.33 -4.53 4.49
C ILE A 152 10.54 -5.72 3.56
N SER A 153 9.63 -6.67 3.61
CA SER A 153 9.49 -7.74 2.64
C SER A 153 8.22 -7.49 1.80
N TRP A 154 7.53 -8.54 1.40
CA TRP A 154 6.29 -8.47 0.60
C TRP A 154 5.30 -9.55 1.03
N SER A 155 4.03 -9.32 0.75
CA SER A 155 2.95 -10.31 0.87
C SER A 155 2.56 -10.90 -0.48
N VAL A 156 2.85 -10.19 -1.59
CA VAL A 156 2.57 -10.66 -2.96
C VAL A 156 3.87 -10.65 -3.75
N ASP A 157 4.34 -11.82 -4.15
CA ASP A 157 5.46 -11.99 -5.09
C ASP A 157 4.88 -12.22 -6.49
N THR A 158 5.04 -11.27 -7.39
CA THR A 158 4.48 -11.33 -8.74
C THR A 158 5.23 -12.31 -9.65
N LEU A 159 6.39 -12.80 -9.24
CA LEU A 159 7.27 -13.65 -10.03
C LEU A 159 7.62 -13.04 -11.40
N ASP A 160 7.63 -11.72 -11.52
CA ASP A 160 7.92 -10.98 -12.74
C ASP A 160 9.34 -11.25 -13.24
N TRP A 161 10.30 -11.30 -12.33
CA TRP A 161 11.71 -11.65 -12.59
C TRP A 161 11.87 -13.03 -13.25
N LYS A 162 10.97 -13.96 -12.96
CA LYS A 162 10.99 -15.34 -13.47
C LYS A 162 10.17 -15.50 -14.73
N THR A 163 8.96 -14.97 -14.73
CA THR A 163 7.99 -15.24 -15.82
C THR A 163 8.16 -14.31 -17.00
N LYS A 164 8.52 -13.05 -16.75
CA LYS A 164 8.62 -11.96 -17.75
C LYS A 164 7.40 -11.92 -18.68
N ASN A 165 6.22 -12.19 -18.13
CA ASN A 165 4.97 -12.33 -18.89
C ASN A 165 3.88 -11.50 -18.21
N VAL A 166 3.36 -10.50 -18.92
CA VAL A 166 2.36 -9.54 -18.42
C VAL A 166 1.15 -10.24 -17.81
N GLY A 167 0.54 -11.18 -18.55
CA GLY A 167 -0.67 -11.88 -18.08
C GLY A 167 -0.44 -12.65 -16.78
N LYS A 168 0.70 -13.37 -16.68
CA LYS A 168 1.02 -14.12 -15.45
C LYS A 168 1.27 -13.21 -14.25
N ILE A 169 1.90 -12.05 -14.47
CA ILE A 169 2.10 -11.04 -13.43
C ILE A 169 0.75 -10.52 -12.95
N LEU A 170 -0.13 -10.14 -13.90
CA LEU A 170 -1.47 -9.64 -13.59
C LEU A 170 -2.34 -10.69 -12.89
N ASP A 171 -2.30 -11.95 -13.31
CA ASP A 171 -3.02 -13.05 -12.67
C ASP A 171 -2.67 -13.17 -11.19
N ILE A 172 -1.37 -13.04 -10.84
CA ILE A 172 -0.93 -13.08 -9.44
C ILE A 172 -1.41 -11.84 -8.69
N VAL A 173 -1.22 -10.63 -9.26
CA VAL A 173 -1.64 -9.39 -8.62
C VAL A 173 -3.13 -9.44 -8.31
N TYR A 174 -3.98 -9.77 -9.28
CA TYR A 174 -5.43 -9.77 -9.12
C TYR A 174 -5.95 -10.86 -8.18
N ARG A 175 -5.24 -11.97 -8.09
CA ARG A 175 -5.60 -13.06 -7.17
C ARG A 175 -5.22 -12.75 -5.72
N ASP A 176 -4.06 -12.14 -5.51
CA ASP A 176 -3.40 -12.13 -4.21
C ASP A 176 -3.37 -10.73 -3.54
N TYR A 177 -3.76 -9.65 -4.25
CA TYR A 177 -3.83 -8.34 -3.60
C TYR A 177 -4.85 -8.33 -2.47
N ALA A 178 -4.55 -7.59 -1.42
CA ALA A 178 -5.44 -7.40 -0.28
C ALA A 178 -5.12 -6.06 0.39
N ASP A 179 -6.03 -5.57 1.21
CA ASP A 179 -5.80 -4.36 1.99
C ASP A 179 -4.60 -4.52 2.93
N GLY A 180 -3.66 -3.58 2.85
CA GLY A 180 -2.38 -3.63 3.56
C GLY A 180 -1.28 -4.42 2.84
N ALA A 181 -1.52 -4.92 1.61
CA ALA A 181 -0.53 -5.70 0.87
C ALA A 181 0.63 -4.85 0.37
N ILE A 182 1.81 -5.45 0.39
CA ILE A 182 3.04 -4.96 -0.24
C ILE A 182 3.33 -5.90 -1.42
N ILE A 183 3.33 -5.35 -2.62
CA ILE A 183 3.47 -6.10 -3.88
C ILE A 183 4.89 -5.92 -4.40
N LEU A 184 5.61 -7.04 -4.57
CA LEU A 184 6.95 -7.08 -5.13
C LEU A 184 6.92 -7.13 -6.65
N MET A 185 7.67 -6.23 -7.26
CA MET A 185 8.02 -6.18 -8.68
C MET A 185 9.48 -5.74 -8.85
N HIS A 186 9.98 -5.75 -10.09
CA HIS A 186 11.35 -5.31 -10.44
C HIS A 186 11.30 -4.43 -11.68
N ASP A 187 11.82 -3.20 -11.58
CA ASP A 187 11.81 -2.24 -12.69
C ASP A 187 12.92 -2.49 -13.74
N GLN A 188 13.25 -3.76 -13.95
CA GLN A 188 14.27 -4.22 -14.88
C GLN A 188 13.71 -4.87 -16.17
N TYR A 189 12.38 -4.98 -16.29
CA TYR A 189 11.73 -5.67 -17.40
C TYR A 189 10.57 -4.85 -17.98
N SER A 190 10.49 -4.81 -19.33
CA SER A 190 9.35 -4.14 -19.98
C SER A 190 8.00 -4.76 -19.63
N SER A 191 7.97 -6.08 -19.44
CA SER A 191 6.76 -6.79 -19.00
C SER A 191 6.29 -6.38 -17.60
N THR A 192 7.22 -6.06 -16.70
CA THR A 192 6.87 -5.55 -15.38
C THR A 192 6.28 -4.14 -15.46
N VAL A 193 6.91 -3.26 -16.23
CA VAL A 193 6.40 -1.89 -16.43
C VAL A 193 4.97 -1.95 -16.98
N GLU A 194 4.75 -2.72 -18.04
CA GLU A 194 3.43 -2.88 -18.66
C GLU A 194 2.41 -3.47 -17.66
N ALA A 195 2.77 -4.53 -16.96
CA ALA A 195 1.87 -5.17 -15.98
C ALA A 195 1.55 -4.24 -14.80
N ALA A 196 2.54 -3.49 -14.28
CA ALA A 196 2.32 -2.56 -13.19
C ALA A 196 1.30 -1.48 -13.57
N LEU A 197 1.44 -0.87 -14.74
CA LEU A 197 0.53 0.17 -15.20
C LEU A 197 -0.88 -0.35 -15.47
N GLN A 198 -1.02 -1.55 -16.08
CA GLN A 198 -2.33 -2.21 -16.26
C GLN A 198 -2.97 -2.58 -14.92
N ALA A 199 -2.18 -3.08 -13.94
CA ALA A 199 -2.68 -3.40 -12.61
C ALA A 199 -3.20 -2.15 -11.88
N ILE A 200 -2.50 -1.03 -12.00
CA ILE A 200 -2.94 0.25 -11.43
C ILE A 200 -4.28 0.66 -12.04
N ASP A 201 -4.38 0.70 -13.36
CA ASP A 201 -5.61 1.10 -14.05
C ASP A 201 -6.82 0.25 -13.61
N HIS A 202 -6.62 -1.06 -13.57
CA HIS A 202 -7.68 -2.00 -13.19
C HIS A 202 -8.10 -1.86 -11.72
N LEU A 203 -7.14 -1.80 -10.80
CA LEU A 203 -7.43 -1.77 -9.37
C LEU A 203 -7.92 -0.39 -8.89
N GLN A 204 -7.43 0.71 -9.49
CA GLN A 204 -7.98 2.05 -9.21
C GLN A 204 -9.45 2.14 -9.63
N ALA A 205 -9.84 1.53 -10.75
CA ALA A 205 -11.24 1.46 -11.17
C ALA A 205 -12.14 0.71 -10.16
N GLN A 206 -11.55 -0.15 -9.32
CA GLN A 206 -12.23 -0.85 -8.22
C GLN A 206 -12.13 -0.10 -6.87
N GLY A 207 -11.57 1.11 -6.86
CA GLY A 207 -11.44 1.93 -5.65
C GLY A 207 -10.22 1.63 -4.79
N VAL A 208 -9.29 0.77 -5.24
CA VAL A 208 -8.02 0.52 -4.56
C VAL A 208 -7.14 1.77 -4.61
N LYS A 209 -6.50 2.10 -3.49
CA LYS A 209 -5.58 3.22 -3.34
C LYS A 209 -4.15 2.72 -3.32
N PHE A 210 -3.34 3.21 -4.25
CA PHE A 210 -1.91 2.94 -4.27
C PHE A 210 -1.18 4.02 -3.48
N VAL A 211 -0.33 3.60 -2.57
CA VAL A 211 0.45 4.46 -1.67
C VAL A 211 1.86 3.91 -1.52
N THR A 212 2.79 4.74 -1.04
CA THR A 212 4.12 4.26 -0.65
C THR A 212 4.02 3.30 0.55
N VAL A 213 5.06 2.50 0.80
CA VAL A 213 5.08 1.62 1.98
C VAL A 213 4.94 2.43 3.26
N ARG A 214 5.61 3.59 3.39
CA ARG A 214 5.52 4.45 4.57
C ARG A 214 4.09 4.96 4.78
N GLU A 215 3.45 5.42 3.72
CA GLU A 215 2.04 5.85 3.75
C GLU A 215 1.09 4.69 4.06
N LEU A 216 1.37 3.48 3.54
CA LEU A 216 0.57 2.29 3.81
C LEU A 216 0.52 1.99 5.30
N PHE A 217 1.68 2.00 5.98
CA PHE A 217 1.75 1.80 7.43
C PHE A 217 0.99 2.89 8.19
N ALA A 218 1.11 4.16 7.76
CA ALA A 218 0.37 5.28 8.34
C ALA A 218 -1.15 5.13 8.15
N CYS A 219 -1.62 4.78 6.94
CA CYS A 219 -3.04 4.53 6.64
C CYS A 219 -3.63 3.38 7.46
N LYS A 220 -2.79 2.40 7.82
CA LYS A 220 -3.20 1.25 8.65
C LYS A 220 -3.03 1.50 10.16
N GLY A 221 -2.55 2.69 10.57
CA GLY A 221 -2.31 3.01 11.99
C GLY A 221 -1.20 2.17 12.62
N VAL A 222 -0.29 1.60 11.82
CA VAL A 222 0.82 0.77 12.29
C VAL A 222 2.09 1.61 12.35
N VAL A 223 2.75 1.62 13.50
CA VAL A 223 4.08 2.23 13.67
C VAL A 223 5.12 1.11 13.54
N PRO A 224 5.88 1.05 12.44
CA PRO A 224 6.86 -0.02 12.26
C PRO A 224 8.07 0.20 13.17
N ALA A 225 8.50 -0.88 13.82
CA ALA A 225 9.68 -0.89 14.70
C ALA A 225 10.94 -1.18 13.91
N CYS A 226 12.07 -0.56 14.31
CA CYS A 226 13.38 -0.89 13.78
C CYS A 226 13.73 -2.37 14.02
N GLY A 227 14.51 -2.95 13.14
CA GLY A 227 14.96 -4.33 13.25
C GLY A 227 13.85 -5.38 13.15
N LYS A 228 12.65 -5.01 12.73
CA LYS A 228 11.53 -5.93 12.53
C LYS A 228 11.16 -6.03 11.05
N LEU A 229 11.02 -7.27 10.57
CA LEU A 229 10.65 -7.56 9.18
C LEU A 229 9.11 -7.59 9.02
N TYR A 230 8.61 -6.76 8.11
CA TYR A 230 7.20 -6.66 7.79
C TYR A 230 6.93 -7.15 6.37
N ARG A 231 5.87 -7.95 6.21
CA ARG A 231 5.41 -8.44 4.90
C ARG A 231 4.19 -7.70 4.38
N MET A 232 3.48 -7.04 5.28
CA MET A 232 2.29 -6.24 5.01
C MET A 232 2.02 -5.30 6.18
N ALA A 233 1.20 -4.28 5.98
CA ALA A 233 0.75 -3.38 7.05
C ALA A 233 -0.56 -3.89 7.67
N LYS A 234 -0.44 -4.61 8.78
CA LYS A 234 -1.57 -5.10 9.61
C LYS A 234 -1.23 -4.98 11.08
#